data_d567c6e1c7db2508a4e9fcee9080c8dd
#
_entry.id   d567c6e1c7db2508a4e9fcee9080c8dd
#
_cell.length_a   1.000
_cell.length_b   1.000
_cell.length_c   1.000
_cell.angle_alpha   90.00
_cell.angle_beta   90.00
_cell.angle_gamma   90.00
#
_symmetry.space_group_name_H-M   'P 1'
#
loop_
_entity.id
_entity.type
_entity.pdbx_description
1 polymer ?
#
loop_
_entity_poly.entity_id
_entity_poly.type
_entity_poly.pdbx_seq_one_letter_code
_entity_poly.pdbx_strand_id
1 'polypeptide(L)'
;MLFIMIALSIYRQLHNQPNLDQHWAFLRKTLVSESSSFILPAIVLIAFNWGLEALKWQQLVKHLMPISWWKALLGVLAGVSFTMITPNRMGEFLGRVLYMPEGSRIKSAVLTAIGSLSQLIITLAAGLAGLFYMRQVATSSDQWPPLLTNILLFGTMAVLLAGLVVYFNLGWAIRTIEKWPPINKYAVFIHALGEISGRELLKILGIALLRYIVFLVQYWLVFRALHLSIDVIPIVAGSATMFLIIAIVPTISLAELGIRSQISLYVFGLFCSDNLGILLVSGIIWLINIILPAIAGSLIMLSVKLFGKNQVATS
;
A
#
# COMPACT_ATOMS: atom_id res chain seq x y z
N MET A 1 13.14 -12.13 16.76
CA MET A 1 12.51 -11.02 17.49
C MET A 1 11.38 -10.38 16.67
N LEU A 2 11.61 -9.87 15.45
CA LEU A 2 10.58 -9.25 14.59
C LEU A 2 9.35 -10.14 14.36
N PHE A 3 9.54 -11.42 14.00
CA PHE A 3 8.44 -12.38 13.80
C PHE A 3 7.59 -12.56 15.05
N ILE A 4 8.20 -12.67 16.23
CA ILE A 4 7.48 -12.79 17.50
C ILE A 4 6.68 -11.52 17.80
N MET A 5 7.26 -10.34 17.54
CA MET A 5 6.56 -9.04 17.71
C MET A 5 5.36 -8.94 16.77
N ILE A 6 5.50 -9.34 15.51
CA ILE A 6 4.39 -9.37 14.54
C ILE A 6 3.32 -10.36 15.02
N ALA A 7 3.70 -11.58 15.39
CA ALA A 7 2.76 -12.60 15.86
C ALA A 7 2.00 -12.15 17.12
N LEU A 8 2.67 -11.58 18.11
CA LEU A 8 2.06 -11.04 19.32
C LEU A 8 1.14 -9.87 19.04
N SER A 9 1.53 -9.02 18.09
CA SER A 9 0.73 -7.86 17.70
C SER A 9 -0.55 -8.27 16.98
N ILE A 10 -0.46 -9.22 16.04
CA ILE A 10 -1.62 -9.83 15.36
C ILE A 10 -2.53 -10.53 16.39
N TYR A 11 -1.96 -11.31 17.29
CA TYR A 11 -2.72 -11.98 18.34
C TYR A 11 -3.50 -11.01 19.21
N ARG A 12 -2.85 -9.94 19.70
CA ARG A 12 -3.52 -8.89 20.50
C ARG A 12 -4.64 -8.19 19.74
N GLN A 13 -4.41 -7.88 18.46
CA GLN A 13 -5.40 -7.20 17.63
C GLN A 13 -6.60 -8.10 17.32
N LEU A 14 -6.39 -9.37 17.03
CA LEU A 14 -7.46 -10.34 16.84
C LEU A 14 -8.23 -10.61 18.13
N HIS A 15 -7.53 -10.78 19.25
CA HIS A 15 -8.16 -11.08 20.54
C HIS A 15 -9.02 -9.92 21.09
N ASN A 16 -8.66 -8.69 20.74
CA ASN A 16 -9.41 -7.49 21.16
C ASN A 16 -10.57 -7.12 20.21
N GLN A 17 -10.81 -7.90 19.13
CA GLN A 17 -11.95 -7.67 18.23
C GLN A 17 -13.25 -8.18 18.89
N PRO A 18 -14.30 -7.36 18.97
CA PRO A 18 -15.61 -7.83 19.43
C PRO A 18 -16.18 -8.85 18.44
N ASN A 19 -16.85 -9.89 18.95
CA ASN A 19 -17.53 -10.93 18.18
C ASN A 19 -16.62 -11.80 17.29
N LEU A 20 -15.38 -12.06 17.69
CA LEU A 20 -14.40 -12.85 16.94
C LEU A 20 -14.95 -14.25 16.53
N ASP A 21 -15.69 -14.90 17.42
CA ASP A 21 -16.28 -16.23 17.16
C ASP A 21 -17.30 -16.20 16.03
N GLN A 22 -18.10 -15.15 15.94
CA GLN A 22 -19.06 -14.96 14.84
C GLN A 22 -18.34 -14.72 13.52
N HIS A 23 -17.26 -13.92 13.53
CA HIS A 23 -16.41 -13.69 12.36
C HIS A 23 -15.76 -14.99 11.87
N TRP A 24 -15.26 -15.84 12.78
CA TRP A 24 -14.68 -17.14 12.45
C TRP A 24 -15.72 -18.13 11.89
N ALA A 25 -16.89 -18.20 12.50
CA ALA A 25 -17.97 -19.06 12.01
C ALA A 25 -18.42 -18.66 10.61
N PHE A 26 -18.56 -17.34 10.37
CA PHE A 26 -18.94 -16.81 9.07
C PHE A 26 -17.84 -17.07 8.01
N LEU A 27 -16.57 -16.81 8.32
CA LEU A 27 -15.44 -17.08 7.42
C LEU A 27 -15.35 -18.58 7.08
N ARG A 28 -15.52 -19.46 8.07
CA ARG A 28 -15.51 -20.92 7.86
C ARG A 28 -16.63 -21.34 6.89
N LYS A 29 -17.84 -20.80 7.08
CA LYS A 29 -18.97 -21.04 6.19
C LYS A 29 -18.70 -20.53 4.77
N THR A 30 -18.13 -19.36 4.63
CA THR A 30 -17.78 -18.75 3.32
C THR A 30 -16.69 -19.52 2.60
N LEU A 31 -15.65 -19.97 3.31
CA LEU A 31 -14.53 -20.74 2.73
C LEU A 31 -14.95 -22.16 2.25
N VAL A 32 -16.01 -22.72 2.82
CA VAL A 32 -16.54 -24.05 2.44
C VAL A 32 -17.65 -23.94 1.37
N SER A 33 -18.18 -22.76 1.15
CA SER A 33 -19.24 -22.52 0.15
C SER A 33 -18.67 -22.35 -1.26
N GLU A 34 -19.54 -22.33 -2.27
CA GLU A 34 -19.19 -21.99 -3.68
C GLU A 34 -18.50 -20.63 -3.81
N SER A 35 -18.65 -19.76 -2.82
CA SER A 35 -18.01 -18.43 -2.73
C SER A 35 -16.50 -18.49 -2.58
N SER A 36 -15.92 -19.64 -2.24
CA SER A 36 -14.47 -19.85 -2.21
C SER A 36 -13.83 -19.61 -3.58
N SER A 37 -14.60 -19.75 -4.68
CA SER A 37 -14.17 -19.44 -6.04
C SER A 37 -13.72 -18.00 -6.25
N PHE A 38 -14.17 -17.03 -5.46
CA PHE A 38 -13.73 -15.63 -5.51
C PHE A 38 -12.56 -15.33 -4.58
N ILE A 39 -12.40 -16.06 -3.48
CA ILE A 39 -11.32 -15.83 -2.52
C ILE A 39 -9.97 -16.29 -3.07
N LEU A 40 -9.93 -17.44 -3.74
CA LEU A 40 -8.69 -17.96 -4.33
C LEU A 40 -8.05 -16.98 -5.33
N PRO A 41 -8.77 -16.42 -6.32
CA PRO A 41 -8.22 -15.36 -7.18
C PRO A 41 -7.74 -14.14 -6.40
N ALA A 42 -8.46 -13.70 -5.35
CA ALA A 42 -8.04 -12.58 -4.53
C ALA A 42 -6.69 -12.84 -3.84
N ILE A 43 -6.45 -14.08 -3.39
CA ILE A 43 -5.17 -14.51 -2.82
C ILE A 43 -4.08 -14.56 -3.91
N VAL A 44 -4.36 -15.13 -5.08
CA VAL A 44 -3.40 -15.19 -6.20
C VAL A 44 -2.96 -13.79 -6.62
N LEU A 45 -3.86 -12.82 -6.61
CA LEU A 45 -3.57 -11.42 -6.93
C LEU A 45 -2.57 -10.76 -5.95
N ILE A 46 -2.30 -11.34 -4.77
CA ILE A 46 -1.21 -10.89 -3.88
C ILE A 46 0.14 -11.02 -4.59
N ALA A 47 0.38 -12.16 -5.25
CA ALA A 47 1.63 -12.40 -5.97
C ALA A 47 1.82 -11.36 -7.08
N PHE A 48 0.76 -11.03 -7.83
CA PHE A 48 0.80 -9.97 -8.83
C PHE A 48 1.07 -8.60 -8.21
N ASN A 49 0.39 -8.25 -7.12
CA ASN A 49 0.56 -6.98 -6.43
C ASN A 49 2.01 -6.76 -5.99
N TRP A 50 2.59 -7.71 -5.28
CA TRP A 50 3.96 -7.60 -4.78
C TRP A 50 5.00 -7.83 -5.88
N GLY A 51 4.67 -8.62 -6.90
CA GLY A 51 5.46 -8.76 -8.12
C GLY A 51 5.59 -7.46 -8.90
N LEU A 52 4.48 -6.70 -9.04
CA LEU A 52 4.49 -5.38 -9.66
C LEU A 52 5.28 -4.36 -8.82
N GLU A 53 5.18 -4.42 -7.49
CA GLU A 53 5.99 -3.56 -6.62
C GLU A 53 7.48 -3.87 -6.75
N ALA A 54 7.84 -5.15 -6.81
CA ALA A 54 9.22 -5.57 -7.06
C ALA A 54 9.72 -5.10 -8.44
N LEU A 55 8.91 -5.23 -9.48
CA LEU A 55 9.21 -4.73 -10.82
C LEU A 55 9.41 -3.21 -10.82
N LYS A 56 8.52 -2.47 -10.16
CA LYS A 56 8.62 -1.02 -10.01
C LYS A 56 9.93 -0.62 -9.33
N TRP A 57 10.28 -1.26 -8.22
CA TRP A 57 11.52 -0.97 -7.52
C TRP A 57 12.76 -1.38 -8.33
N GLN A 58 12.74 -2.53 -8.98
CA GLN A 58 13.81 -2.97 -9.89
C GLN A 58 14.06 -1.93 -11.00
N GLN A 59 13.00 -1.40 -11.63
CA GLN A 59 13.12 -0.38 -12.67
C GLN A 59 13.74 0.92 -12.15
N LEU A 60 13.44 1.30 -10.92
CA LEU A 60 14.01 2.49 -10.29
C LEU A 60 15.49 2.31 -9.96
N VAL A 61 15.87 1.19 -9.33
CA VAL A 61 17.26 1.00 -8.87
C VAL A 61 18.22 0.56 -9.98
N LYS A 62 17.74 0.22 -11.18
CA LYS A 62 18.61 -0.11 -12.32
C LYS A 62 19.63 0.98 -12.67
N HIS A 63 19.30 2.27 -12.36
CA HIS A 63 20.21 3.41 -12.52
C HIS A 63 21.37 3.41 -11.52
N LEU A 64 21.26 2.67 -10.42
CA LEU A 64 22.33 2.50 -9.44
C LEU A 64 23.14 1.22 -9.72
N MET A 65 22.41 0.13 -9.91
CA MET A 65 22.98 -1.17 -10.23
C MET A 65 21.88 -2.11 -10.76
N PRO A 66 22.19 -3.00 -11.69
CA PRO A 66 21.25 -4.03 -12.10
C PRO A 66 21.04 -5.03 -10.96
N ILE A 67 19.78 -5.27 -10.61
CA ILE A 67 19.38 -6.32 -9.67
C ILE A 67 18.41 -7.27 -10.33
N SER A 68 18.43 -8.55 -9.92
CA SER A 68 17.42 -9.50 -10.39
C SER A 68 16.05 -9.17 -9.80
N TRP A 69 14.99 -9.56 -10.51
CA TRP A 69 13.62 -9.37 -10.01
C TRP A 69 13.38 -10.08 -8.66
N TRP A 70 13.98 -11.27 -8.47
CA TRP A 70 13.92 -11.98 -7.19
C TRP A 70 14.56 -11.20 -6.05
N LYS A 71 15.72 -10.59 -6.29
CA LYS A 71 16.37 -9.75 -5.27
C LYS A 71 15.53 -8.52 -4.96
N ALA A 72 14.88 -7.94 -5.97
CA ALA A 72 13.93 -6.85 -5.77
C ALA A 72 12.72 -7.29 -4.93
N LEU A 73 12.14 -8.46 -5.23
CA LEU A 73 11.01 -9.02 -4.47
C LEU A 73 11.37 -9.27 -3.00
N LEU A 74 12.55 -9.86 -2.73
CA LEU A 74 13.03 -10.07 -1.38
C LEU A 74 13.17 -8.76 -0.59
N GLY A 75 13.75 -7.72 -1.22
CA GLY A 75 13.87 -6.39 -0.61
C GLY A 75 12.53 -5.73 -0.33
N VAL A 76 11.57 -5.90 -1.22
CA VAL A 76 10.21 -5.39 -1.06
C VAL A 76 9.49 -6.11 0.08
N LEU A 77 9.52 -7.45 0.13
CA LEU A 77 8.88 -8.23 1.20
C LEU A 77 9.52 -7.98 2.57
N ALA A 78 10.86 -7.85 2.63
CA ALA A 78 11.54 -7.41 3.83
C ALA A 78 11.07 -6.03 4.29
N GLY A 79 10.87 -5.09 3.35
CA GLY A 79 10.29 -3.78 3.62
C GLY A 79 8.92 -3.86 4.27
N VAL A 80 8.03 -4.69 3.73
CA VAL A 80 6.68 -4.91 4.28
C VAL A 80 6.74 -5.40 5.73
N SER A 81 7.66 -6.31 6.06
CA SER A 81 7.83 -6.78 7.43
C SER A 81 8.22 -5.66 8.40
N PHE A 82 9.07 -4.73 7.97
CA PHE A 82 9.43 -3.56 8.78
C PHE A 82 8.28 -2.56 8.90
N THR A 83 7.37 -2.46 7.92
CA THR A 83 6.22 -1.54 8.01
C THR A 83 5.27 -1.88 9.15
N MET A 84 5.24 -3.13 9.60
CA MET A 84 4.38 -3.55 10.72
C MET A 84 4.70 -2.83 12.03
N ILE A 85 5.96 -2.41 12.21
CA ILE A 85 6.46 -1.80 13.45
C ILE A 85 6.87 -0.33 13.27
N THR A 86 6.81 0.19 12.03
CA THR A 86 7.21 1.57 11.73
C THR A 86 6.00 2.42 11.33
N PRO A 87 5.95 3.70 11.78
CA PRO A 87 4.89 4.60 11.37
C PRO A 87 5.00 4.94 9.87
N ASN A 88 3.86 5.27 9.25
CA ASN A 88 3.76 5.78 7.89
C ASN A 88 4.50 4.94 6.84
N ARG A 89 4.56 3.61 7.02
CA ARG A 89 5.23 2.68 6.12
C ARG A 89 6.72 2.95 5.88
N MET A 90 7.39 3.68 6.77
CA MET A 90 8.82 3.94 6.65
C MET A 90 9.68 2.66 6.61
N GLY A 91 9.16 1.56 7.13
CA GLY A 91 9.80 0.24 7.04
C GLY A 91 10.08 -0.23 5.62
N GLU A 92 9.32 0.23 4.62
CA GLU A 92 9.58 -0.11 3.21
C GLU A 92 10.97 0.34 2.76
N PHE A 93 11.42 1.51 3.24
CA PHE A 93 12.76 2.02 2.94
C PHE A 93 13.85 1.14 3.57
N LEU A 94 13.67 0.78 4.84
CA LEU A 94 14.63 -0.01 5.58
C LEU A 94 14.86 -1.39 4.95
N GLY A 95 13.79 -2.11 4.63
CA GLY A 95 13.89 -3.43 4.00
C GLY A 95 14.60 -3.40 2.67
N ARG A 96 14.30 -2.42 1.81
CA ARG A 96 14.92 -2.28 0.49
C ARG A 96 16.40 -1.89 0.58
N VAL A 97 16.74 -0.98 1.47
CA VAL A 97 18.11 -0.52 1.68
C VAL A 97 19.04 -1.65 2.14
N LEU A 98 18.54 -2.64 2.89
CA LEU A 98 19.34 -3.80 3.32
C LEU A 98 19.84 -4.67 2.16
N TYR A 99 19.16 -4.65 1.01
CA TYR A 99 19.55 -5.40 -0.19
C TYR A 99 20.46 -4.61 -1.13
N MET A 100 20.86 -3.40 -0.73
CA MET A 100 21.75 -2.53 -1.52
C MET A 100 23.13 -2.38 -0.86
N PRO A 101 24.22 -2.25 -1.67
CA PRO A 101 25.55 -1.93 -1.16
C PRO A 101 25.54 -0.63 -0.35
N GLU A 102 26.45 -0.51 0.60
CA GLU A 102 26.50 0.63 1.54
C GLU A 102 26.54 1.99 0.84
N GLY A 103 27.35 2.16 -0.19
CA GLY A 103 27.46 3.40 -0.96
C GLY A 103 26.20 3.76 -1.77
N SER A 104 25.26 2.83 -1.98
CA SER A 104 24.03 3.03 -2.75
C SER A 104 22.76 3.12 -1.89
N ARG A 105 22.86 2.95 -0.58
CA ARG A 105 21.72 2.86 0.34
C ARG A 105 20.84 4.12 0.33
N ILE A 106 21.45 5.30 0.45
CA ILE A 106 20.73 6.58 0.46
C ILE A 106 20.05 6.81 -0.88
N LYS A 107 20.77 6.58 -1.99
CA LYS A 107 20.20 6.71 -3.34
C LYS A 107 19.01 5.78 -3.54
N SER A 108 19.10 4.53 -3.09
CA SER A 108 18.00 3.56 -3.12
C SER A 108 16.80 3.99 -2.29
N ALA A 109 17.00 4.61 -1.12
CA ALA A 109 15.92 5.16 -0.32
C ALA A 109 15.18 6.28 -1.07
N VAL A 110 15.90 7.20 -1.72
CA VAL A 110 15.27 8.28 -2.50
C VAL A 110 14.52 7.72 -3.72
N LEU A 111 15.06 6.74 -4.43
CA LEU A 111 14.34 6.05 -5.51
C LEU A 111 13.09 5.34 -5.01
N THR A 112 13.13 4.78 -3.80
CA THR A 112 11.95 4.23 -3.14
C THR A 112 10.89 5.30 -2.89
N ALA A 113 11.29 6.51 -2.48
CA ALA A 113 10.37 7.64 -2.31
C ALA A 113 9.69 8.04 -3.62
N ILE A 114 10.41 8.04 -4.76
CA ILE A 114 9.82 8.26 -6.09
C ILE A 114 8.77 7.18 -6.42
N GLY A 115 9.08 5.92 -6.12
CA GLY A 115 8.13 4.82 -6.27
C GLY A 115 6.89 4.95 -5.39
N SER A 116 7.04 5.45 -4.16
CA SER A 116 5.92 5.73 -3.25
C SER A 116 5.11 6.94 -3.72
N LEU A 117 5.77 7.98 -4.22
CA LEU A 117 5.10 9.16 -4.81
C LEU A 117 4.26 8.78 -6.04
N SER A 118 4.75 7.87 -6.90
CA SER A 118 3.97 7.37 -8.04
C SER A 118 2.68 6.67 -7.59
N GLN A 119 2.74 5.88 -6.52
CA GLN A 119 1.56 5.22 -5.97
C GLN A 119 0.60 6.23 -5.35
N LEU A 120 1.12 7.24 -4.64
CA LEU A 120 0.31 8.32 -4.07
C LEU A 120 -0.43 9.11 -5.16
N ILE A 121 0.22 9.47 -6.25
CA ILE A 121 -0.38 10.17 -7.40
C ILE A 121 -1.57 9.37 -7.95
N ILE A 122 -1.40 8.07 -8.17
CA ILE A 122 -2.50 7.20 -8.64
C ILE A 122 -3.63 7.13 -7.60
N THR A 123 -3.29 7.04 -6.31
CA THR A 123 -4.28 7.02 -5.23
C THR A 123 -5.06 8.33 -5.15
N LEU A 124 -4.39 9.48 -5.29
CA LEU A 124 -5.04 10.79 -5.31
C LEU A 124 -5.95 10.96 -6.53
N ALA A 125 -5.49 10.56 -7.72
CA ALA A 125 -6.26 10.66 -8.96
C ALA A 125 -7.52 9.79 -8.92
N ALA A 126 -7.38 8.53 -8.53
CA ALA A 126 -8.51 7.61 -8.40
C ALA A 126 -9.44 8.01 -7.24
N GLY A 127 -8.86 8.45 -6.11
CA GLY A 127 -9.62 8.93 -4.96
C GLY A 127 -10.44 10.19 -5.27
N LEU A 128 -9.90 11.09 -6.09
CA LEU A 128 -10.63 12.27 -6.57
C LEU A 128 -11.87 11.87 -7.39
N ALA A 129 -11.71 10.89 -8.31
CA ALA A 129 -12.83 10.33 -9.06
C ALA A 129 -13.86 9.64 -8.14
N GLY A 130 -13.38 8.88 -7.13
CA GLY A 130 -14.22 8.26 -6.11
C GLY A 130 -15.01 9.29 -5.30
N LEU A 131 -14.35 10.34 -4.79
CA LEU A 131 -15.00 11.43 -4.05
C LEU A 131 -16.06 12.15 -4.90
N PHE A 132 -15.79 12.36 -6.18
CA PHE A 132 -16.76 12.98 -7.08
C PHE A 132 -18.03 12.13 -7.21
N TYR A 133 -17.87 10.81 -7.36
CA TYR A 133 -18.99 9.86 -7.36
C TYR A 133 -19.74 9.86 -6.01
N MET A 134 -19.00 9.77 -4.89
CA MET A 134 -19.60 9.78 -3.55
C MET A 134 -20.40 11.04 -3.28
N ARG A 135 -19.91 12.20 -3.75
CA ARG A 135 -20.63 13.48 -3.65
C ARG A 135 -21.98 13.43 -4.35
N GLN A 136 -22.09 12.79 -5.52
CA GLN A 136 -23.35 12.70 -6.27
C GLN A 136 -24.36 11.80 -5.54
N VAL A 137 -23.89 10.68 -4.98
CA VAL A 137 -24.75 9.69 -4.33
C VAL A 137 -25.15 10.14 -2.91
N ALA A 138 -24.24 10.77 -2.19
CA ALA A 138 -24.44 11.16 -0.80
C ALA A 138 -25.15 12.52 -0.63
N THR A 139 -25.63 13.14 -1.72
CA THR A 139 -26.30 14.46 -1.67
C THR A 139 -27.53 14.48 -0.76
N SER A 140 -28.11 13.30 -0.48
CA SER A 140 -29.29 13.14 0.38
C SER A 140 -28.97 12.67 1.81
N SER A 141 -27.69 12.50 2.16
CA SER A 141 -27.29 11.98 3.47
C SER A 141 -26.55 13.03 4.29
N ASP A 142 -27.00 13.25 5.54
CA ASP A 142 -26.32 14.12 6.51
C ASP A 142 -24.91 13.63 6.88
N GLN A 143 -24.55 12.42 6.50
CA GLN A 143 -23.26 11.80 6.79
C GLN A 143 -22.08 12.44 6.03
N TRP A 144 -22.35 13.09 4.88
CA TRP A 144 -21.33 13.70 4.04
C TRP A 144 -21.56 15.22 3.90
N PRO A 145 -21.12 16.03 4.87
CA PRO A 145 -21.30 17.48 4.82
C PRO A 145 -20.69 18.06 3.53
N PRO A 146 -21.44 18.87 2.78
CA PRO A 146 -20.96 19.42 1.50
C PRO A 146 -19.65 20.21 1.64
N LEU A 147 -19.48 20.93 2.75
CA LEU A 147 -18.26 21.67 3.04
C LEU A 147 -17.03 20.77 3.13
N LEU A 148 -17.11 19.68 3.91
CA LEU A 148 -16.03 18.71 4.07
C LEU A 148 -15.69 18.05 2.74
N THR A 149 -16.70 17.63 2.00
CA THR A 149 -16.51 16.99 0.68
C THR A 149 -15.83 17.96 -0.31
N ASN A 150 -16.21 19.23 -0.32
CA ASN A 150 -15.57 20.24 -1.18
C ASN A 150 -14.11 20.48 -0.76
N ILE A 151 -13.82 20.59 0.54
CA ILE A 151 -12.44 20.73 1.04
C ILE A 151 -11.59 19.53 0.61
N LEU A 152 -12.11 18.30 0.75
CA LEU A 152 -11.41 17.10 0.31
C LEU A 152 -11.20 17.08 -1.21
N LEU A 153 -12.20 17.45 -2.02
CA LEU A 153 -12.08 17.51 -3.48
C LEU A 153 -11.03 18.53 -3.92
N PHE A 154 -11.16 19.78 -3.50
CA PHE A 154 -10.23 20.85 -3.93
C PHE A 154 -8.84 20.64 -3.33
N GLY A 155 -8.74 20.20 -2.07
CA GLY A 155 -7.47 19.88 -1.43
C GLY A 155 -6.75 18.73 -2.12
N THR A 156 -7.46 17.64 -2.43
CA THR A 156 -6.91 16.51 -3.17
C THR A 156 -6.47 16.93 -4.58
N MET A 157 -7.28 17.75 -5.28
CA MET A 157 -6.92 18.28 -6.60
C MET A 157 -5.64 19.08 -6.53
N ALA A 158 -5.52 20.01 -5.58
CA ALA A 158 -4.33 20.85 -5.41
C ALA A 158 -3.07 20.00 -5.11
N VAL A 159 -3.19 19.02 -4.20
CA VAL A 159 -2.08 18.10 -3.86
C VAL A 159 -1.71 17.23 -5.05
N LEU A 160 -2.69 16.74 -5.82
CA LEU A 160 -2.44 15.95 -7.03
C LEU A 160 -1.67 16.76 -8.07
N LEU A 161 -2.11 17.98 -8.36
CA LEU A 161 -1.42 18.85 -9.32
C LEU A 161 0.00 19.19 -8.87
N ALA A 162 0.18 19.56 -7.60
CA ALA A 162 1.51 19.81 -7.03
C ALA A 162 2.39 18.54 -7.09
N GLY A 163 1.84 17.38 -6.75
CA GLY A 163 2.52 16.10 -6.84
C GLY A 163 2.96 15.74 -8.26
N LEU A 164 2.12 15.98 -9.26
CA LEU A 164 2.45 15.79 -10.68
C LEU A 164 3.57 16.72 -11.13
N VAL A 165 3.51 18.02 -10.76
CA VAL A 165 4.56 18.99 -11.07
C VAL A 165 5.89 18.54 -10.48
N VAL A 166 5.93 18.17 -9.21
CA VAL A 166 7.13 17.65 -8.53
C VAL A 166 7.62 16.36 -9.19
N TYR A 167 6.72 15.42 -9.48
CA TYR A 167 7.05 14.12 -10.05
C TYR A 167 7.70 14.21 -11.43
N PHE A 168 7.18 15.05 -12.32
CA PHE A 168 7.74 15.22 -13.66
C PHE A 168 8.89 16.24 -13.73
N ASN A 169 9.13 17.00 -12.65
CA ASN A 169 10.22 17.98 -12.55
C ASN A 169 11.17 17.65 -11.39
N LEU A 170 11.56 16.37 -11.24
CA LEU A 170 12.44 15.91 -10.14
C LEU A 170 13.72 16.74 -10.06
N GLY A 171 14.34 17.08 -11.19
CA GLY A 171 15.55 17.90 -11.21
C GLY A 171 15.34 19.34 -10.67
N TRP A 172 14.16 19.93 -10.85
CA TRP A 172 13.82 21.20 -10.24
C TRP A 172 13.57 21.04 -8.72
N ALA A 173 12.79 20.03 -8.34
CA ALA A 173 12.50 19.75 -6.94
C ALA A 173 13.79 19.50 -6.15
N ILE A 174 14.71 18.71 -6.69
CA ILE A 174 16.03 18.42 -6.12
C ILE A 174 16.81 19.71 -5.90
N ARG A 175 17.01 20.53 -6.95
CA ARG A 175 17.73 21.82 -6.88
C ARG A 175 17.12 22.78 -5.87
N THR A 176 15.82 22.71 -5.65
CA THR A 176 15.12 23.55 -4.66
C THR A 176 15.41 23.07 -3.23
N ILE A 177 15.42 21.75 -3.01
CA ILE A 177 15.69 21.13 -1.72
C ILE A 177 17.18 21.26 -1.32
N GLU A 178 18.10 21.22 -2.30
CA GLU A 178 19.55 21.39 -2.09
C GLU A 178 19.92 22.76 -1.50
N LYS A 179 19.11 23.77 -1.74
CA LYS A 179 19.32 25.12 -1.15
C LYS A 179 19.09 25.15 0.36
N TRP A 180 18.51 24.11 0.94
CA TRP A 180 18.25 24.01 2.37
C TRP A 180 19.50 23.48 3.10
N PRO A 181 20.08 24.24 4.06
CA PRO A 181 21.37 23.94 4.69
C PRO A 181 21.50 22.53 5.27
N PRO A 182 20.49 21.94 5.97
CA PRO A 182 20.61 20.60 6.54
C PRO A 182 20.65 19.49 5.48
N ILE A 183 20.19 19.74 4.26
CA ILE A 183 20.05 18.73 3.20
C ILE A 183 21.21 18.80 2.19
N ASN A 184 21.92 19.91 2.15
CA ASN A 184 23.08 20.14 1.25
C ASN A 184 24.16 19.04 1.34
N LYS A 185 24.33 18.43 2.51
CA LYS A 185 25.26 17.28 2.72
C LYS A 185 24.90 16.04 1.89
N TYR A 186 23.63 15.91 1.47
CA TYR A 186 23.10 14.79 0.72
C TYR A 186 22.89 15.11 -0.77
N ALA A 187 23.15 16.34 -1.20
CA ALA A 187 22.95 16.83 -2.57
C ALA A 187 23.64 15.93 -3.60
N VAL A 188 24.90 15.51 -3.33
CA VAL A 188 25.68 14.63 -4.21
C VAL A 188 24.98 13.28 -4.45
N PHE A 189 24.19 12.80 -3.47
CA PHE A 189 23.45 11.54 -3.61
C PHE A 189 22.15 11.71 -4.41
N ILE A 190 21.66 12.94 -4.49
CA ILE A 190 20.37 13.28 -5.10
C ILE A 190 20.53 13.62 -6.59
N HIS A 191 21.70 14.08 -7.01
CA HIS A 191 21.99 14.41 -8.43
C HIS A 191 21.76 13.23 -9.40
N ALA A 192 22.03 11.98 -8.98
CA ALA A 192 21.78 10.78 -9.79
C ALA A 192 20.29 10.57 -10.14
N LEU A 193 19.37 11.30 -9.50
CA LEU A 193 17.93 11.21 -9.73
C LEU A 193 17.45 12.14 -10.85
N GLY A 194 18.21 13.18 -11.17
CA GLY A 194 17.92 14.07 -12.29
C GLY A 194 18.04 13.41 -13.67
N GLU A 195 18.57 12.19 -13.71
CA GLU A 195 18.78 11.40 -14.93
C GLU A 195 17.55 10.54 -15.32
N ILE A 196 16.53 10.42 -14.44
CA ILE A 196 15.34 9.62 -14.76
C ILE A 196 14.50 10.36 -15.80
N SER A 197 14.35 9.76 -16.98
CA SER A 197 13.58 10.36 -18.07
C SER A 197 12.08 10.39 -17.78
N GLY A 198 11.36 11.34 -18.40
CA GLY A 198 9.91 11.41 -18.28
C GLY A 198 9.19 10.14 -18.76
N ARG A 199 9.76 9.43 -19.75
CA ARG A 199 9.22 8.14 -20.20
C ARG A 199 9.34 7.05 -19.13
N GLU A 200 10.43 7.04 -18.39
CA GLU A 200 10.62 6.10 -17.28
C GLU A 200 9.66 6.41 -16.12
N LEU A 201 9.48 7.68 -15.80
CA LEU A 201 8.48 8.10 -14.82
C LEU A 201 7.06 7.69 -15.22
N LEU A 202 6.69 7.82 -16.49
CA LEU A 202 5.41 7.32 -17.01
C LEU A 202 5.30 5.80 -16.90
N LYS A 203 6.38 5.05 -17.16
CA LYS A 203 6.40 3.60 -16.98
C LYS A 203 6.18 3.21 -15.51
N ILE A 204 6.81 3.93 -14.57
CA ILE A 204 6.63 3.72 -13.13
C ILE A 204 5.19 4.03 -12.70
N LEU A 205 4.60 5.11 -13.20
CA LEU A 205 3.17 5.42 -12.99
C LEU A 205 2.26 4.32 -13.56
N GLY A 206 2.57 3.79 -14.74
CA GLY A 206 1.82 2.69 -15.34
C GLY A 206 1.84 1.42 -14.47
N ILE A 207 3.01 1.08 -13.90
CA ILE A 207 3.13 -0.05 -12.95
C ILE A 207 2.34 0.23 -11.66
N ALA A 208 2.39 1.47 -11.15
CA ALA A 208 1.61 1.87 -9.98
C ALA A 208 0.10 1.79 -10.24
N LEU A 209 -0.36 2.19 -11.45
CA LEU A 209 -1.75 2.06 -11.87
C LEU A 209 -2.19 0.60 -11.95
N LEU A 210 -1.41 -0.26 -12.59
CA LEU A 210 -1.71 -1.69 -12.66
C LEU A 210 -1.85 -2.29 -11.26
N ARG A 211 -0.95 -1.95 -10.35
CA ARG A 211 -1.02 -2.37 -8.96
C ARG A 211 -2.28 -1.86 -8.27
N TYR A 212 -2.67 -0.63 -8.54
CA TYR A 212 -3.90 -0.05 -8.00
C TYR A 212 -5.15 -0.79 -8.50
N ILE A 213 -5.18 -1.13 -9.79
CA ILE A 213 -6.25 -1.94 -10.39
C ILE A 213 -6.33 -3.31 -9.71
N VAL A 214 -5.20 -3.97 -9.45
CA VAL A 214 -5.16 -5.24 -8.70
C VAL A 214 -5.85 -5.10 -7.35
N PHE A 215 -5.60 -4.03 -6.58
CA PHE A 215 -6.30 -3.78 -5.32
C PHE A 215 -7.82 -3.61 -5.51
N LEU A 216 -8.27 -2.85 -6.51
CA LEU A 216 -9.70 -2.67 -6.78
C LEU A 216 -10.38 -3.99 -7.14
N VAL A 217 -9.72 -4.81 -7.96
CA VAL A 217 -10.21 -6.16 -8.31
C VAL A 217 -10.27 -7.06 -7.08
N GLN A 218 -9.27 -7.01 -6.17
CA GLN A 218 -9.32 -7.76 -4.92
C GLN A 218 -10.51 -7.34 -4.05
N TYR A 219 -10.79 -6.02 -3.92
CA TYR A 219 -11.99 -5.56 -3.21
C TYR A 219 -13.25 -6.13 -3.82
N TRP A 220 -13.41 -6.02 -5.13
CA TRP A 220 -14.56 -6.56 -5.84
C TRP A 220 -14.74 -8.07 -5.61
N LEU A 221 -13.67 -8.85 -5.72
CA LEU A 221 -13.68 -10.30 -5.48
C LEU A 221 -14.12 -10.63 -4.04
N VAL A 222 -13.61 -9.91 -3.04
CA VAL A 222 -13.96 -10.18 -1.64
C VAL A 222 -15.39 -9.75 -1.33
N PHE A 223 -15.89 -8.63 -1.88
CA PHE A 223 -17.31 -8.28 -1.78
C PHE A 223 -18.21 -9.36 -2.36
N ARG A 224 -17.86 -9.93 -3.52
CA ARG A 224 -18.59 -11.03 -4.15
C ARG A 224 -18.50 -12.32 -3.32
N ALA A 225 -17.34 -12.64 -2.78
CA ALA A 225 -17.16 -13.80 -1.91
C ALA A 225 -18.04 -13.77 -0.66
N LEU A 226 -18.28 -12.59 -0.12
CA LEU A 226 -19.15 -12.40 1.05
C LEU A 226 -20.63 -12.18 0.71
N HIS A 227 -21.02 -12.34 -0.57
CA HIS A 227 -22.38 -12.14 -1.07
C HIS A 227 -22.98 -10.77 -0.75
N LEU A 228 -22.15 -9.74 -0.62
CA LEU A 228 -22.64 -8.38 -0.41
C LEU A 228 -23.19 -7.81 -1.71
N SER A 229 -24.47 -7.44 -1.68
CA SER A 229 -25.23 -6.94 -2.85
C SER A 229 -24.90 -5.48 -3.12
N ILE A 230 -23.66 -5.19 -3.51
CA ILE A 230 -23.21 -3.86 -3.94
C ILE A 230 -22.75 -3.96 -5.40
N ASP A 231 -23.12 -2.98 -6.22
CA ASP A 231 -22.69 -2.89 -7.61
C ASP A 231 -21.20 -2.59 -7.75
N VAL A 232 -20.64 -2.86 -8.93
CA VAL A 232 -19.21 -2.69 -9.21
C VAL A 232 -18.76 -1.23 -9.06
N ILE A 233 -19.57 -0.26 -9.55
CA ILE A 233 -19.21 1.16 -9.52
C ILE A 233 -19.09 1.69 -8.08
N PRO A 234 -20.07 1.47 -7.17
CA PRO A 234 -19.92 1.78 -5.75
C PRO A 234 -18.71 1.11 -5.07
N ILE A 235 -18.42 -0.16 -5.41
CA ILE A 235 -17.23 -0.85 -4.85
C ILE A 235 -15.95 -0.13 -5.28
N VAL A 236 -15.80 0.17 -6.56
CA VAL A 236 -14.61 0.84 -7.10
C VAL A 236 -14.47 2.25 -6.55
N ALA A 237 -15.53 3.06 -6.61
CA ALA A 237 -15.53 4.44 -6.13
C ALA A 237 -15.34 4.52 -4.62
N GLY A 238 -16.03 3.66 -3.86
CA GLY A 238 -15.89 3.57 -2.40
C GLY A 238 -14.50 3.13 -1.99
N SER A 239 -13.92 2.11 -2.63
CA SER A 239 -12.53 1.68 -2.38
C SER A 239 -11.53 2.80 -2.69
N ALA A 240 -11.73 3.53 -3.80
CA ALA A 240 -10.87 4.63 -4.18
C ALA A 240 -10.93 5.79 -3.16
N THR A 241 -12.13 6.14 -2.70
CA THR A 241 -12.35 7.14 -1.65
C THR A 241 -11.72 6.68 -0.33
N MET A 242 -11.90 5.43 0.06
CA MET A 242 -11.31 4.86 1.27
C MET A 242 -9.77 4.91 1.22
N PHE A 243 -9.15 4.51 0.11
CA PHE A 243 -7.69 4.58 -0.05
C PHE A 243 -7.18 6.01 0.03
N LEU A 244 -7.89 6.98 -0.53
CA LEU A 244 -7.57 8.39 -0.41
C LEU A 244 -7.59 8.85 1.06
N ILE A 245 -8.65 8.53 1.81
CA ILE A 245 -8.77 8.93 3.21
C ILE A 245 -7.65 8.29 4.04
N ILE A 246 -7.34 7.00 3.83
CA ILE A 246 -6.24 6.31 4.51
C ILE A 246 -4.88 6.93 4.14
N ALA A 247 -4.68 7.42 2.92
CA ALA A 247 -3.45 8.06 2.52
C ALA A 247 -3.20 9.41 3.22
N ILE A 248 -4.27 10.09 3.65
CA ILE A 248 -4.19 11.37 4.38
C ILE A 248 -3.96 11.15 5.87
N VAL A 249 -4.47 10.04 6.43
CA VAL A 249 -4.39 9.74 7.88
C VAL A 249 -3.10 9.01 8.20
N PRO A 250 -2.17 9.63 8.95
CA PRO A 250 -0.94 8.94 9.35
C PRO A 250 -1.26 7.80 10.33
N THR A 251 -0.80 6.60 10.00
CA THR A 251 -1.10 5.39 10.79
C THR A 251 0.12 4.50 10.96
N ILE A 252 0.04 3.63 11.97
CA ILE A 252 0.91 2.45 12.08
C ILE A 252 0.13 1.28 11.48
N SER A 253 0.78 0.40 10.71
CA SER A 253 0.11 -0.68 9.97
C SER A 253 -0.82 -1.55 10.84
N LEU A 254 -0.53 -1.67 12.13
CA LEU A 254 -1.37 -2.41 13.08
C LEU A 254 -2.65 -1.65 13.46
N ALA A 255 -2.56 -0.34 13.66
CA ALA A 255 -3.73 0.50 13.92
C ALA A 255 -4.55 0.75 12.63
N GLU A 256 -3.94 0.54 11.47
CA GLU A 256 -4.57 0.73 10.16
C GLU A 256 -5.84 -0.12 10.00
N LEU A 257 -5.89 -1.34 10.56
CA LEU A 257 -7.09 -2.19 10.47
C LEU A 257 -8.32 -1.50 11.10
N GLY A 258 -8.18 -0.94 12.30
CA GLY A 258 -9.28 -0.25 12.97
C GLY A 258 -9.77 0.98 12.19
N ILE A 259 -8.83 1.81 11.73
CA ILE A 259 -9.14 3.01 10.94
C ILE A 259 -9.76 2.62 9.59
N ARG A 260 -9.19 1.64 8.90
CA ARG A 260 -9.73 1.09 7.65
C ARG A 260 -11.15 0.58 7.82
N SER A 261 -11.41 -0.15 8.89
CA SER A 261 -12.73 -0.68 9.21
C SER A 261 -13.77 0.43 9.41
N GLN A 262 -13.44 1.47 10.17
CA GLN A 262 -14.31 2.62 10.37
C GLN A 262 -14.59 3.40 9.08
N ILE A 263 -13.55 3.66 8.29
CA ILE A 263 -13.70 4.33 6.99
C ILE A 263 -14.54 3.46 6.04
N SER A 264 -14.35 2.14 6.04
CA SER A 264 -15.15 1.22 5.23
C SER A 264 -16.62 1.25 5.59
N LEU A 265 -16.95 1.23 6.89
CA LEU A 265 -18.34 1.36 7.36
C LEU A 265 -18.95 2.71 6.92
N TYR A 266 -18.16 3.78 7.02
CA TYR A 266 -18.61 5.12 6.63
C TYR A 266 -18.87 5.23 5.12
N VAL A 267 -18.02 4.61 4.29
CA VAL A 267 -18.10 4.68 2.83
C VAL A 267 -19.12 3.68 2.28
N PHE A 268 -19.00 2.41 2.66
CA PHE A 268 -19.83 1.34 2.09
C PHE A 268 -21.18 1.19 2.79
N GLY A 269 -21.33 1.71 4.02
CA GLY A 269 -22.61 1.79 4.71
C GLY A 269 -23.67 2.62 3.98
N LEU A 270 -23.27 3.47 3.01
CA LEU A 270 -24.21 4.15 2.11
C LEU A 270 -24.88 3.20 1.11
N PHE A 271 -24.27 2.04 0.83
CA PHE A 271 -24.71 1.11 -0.21
C PHE A 271 -25.16 -0.23 0.35
N CYS A 272 -24.80 -0.56 1.58
CA CYS A 272 -25.08 -1.84 2.21
C CYS A 272 -25.28 -1.68 3.71
N SER A 273 -26.34 -2.27 4.24
CA SER A 273 -26.66 -2.30 5.69
C SER A 273 -25.94 -3.42 6.45
N ASP A 274 -25.25 -4.35 5.76
CA ASP A 274 -24.50 -5.42 6.39
C ASP A 274 -23.14 -4.92 6.89
N ASN A 275 -23.14 -4.31 8.06
CA ASN A 275 -21.96 -3.78 8.72
C ASN A 275 -20.91 -4.88 8.98
N LEU A 276 -21.34 -6.10 9.33
CA LEU A 276 -20.44 -7.22 9.60
C LEU A 276 -19.71 -7.63 8.32
N GLY A 277 -20.43 -7.77 7.20
CA GLY A 277 -19.85 -8.06 5.90
C GLY A 277 -18.81 -7.02 5.46
N ILE A 278 -19.11 -5.73 5.62
CA ILE A 278 -18.17 -4.62 5.31
C ILE A 278 -16.90 -4.72 6.16
N LEU A 279 -17.02 -5.00 7.46
CA LEU A 279 -15.87 -5.18 8.35
C LEU A 279 -15.02 -6.37 7.93
N LEU A 280 -15.65 -7.48 7.55
CA LEU A 280 -14.96 -8.68 7.06
C LEU A 280 -14.22 -8.42 5.76
N VAL A 281 -14.78 -7.68 4.80
CA VAL A 281 -14.07 -7.25 3.58
C VAL A 281 -12.77 -6.54 3.95
N SER A 282 -12.86 -5.56 4.85
CA SER A 282 -11.69 -4.78 5.29
C SER A 282 -10.63 -5.64 5.96
N GLY A 283 -11.06 -6.55 6.84
CA GLY A 283 -10.18 -7.49 7.54
C GLY A 283 -9.49 -8.46 6.61
N ILE A 284 -10.23 -9.08 5.67
CA ILE A 284 -9.68 -10.02 4.67
C ILE A 284 -8.66 -9.30 3.79
N ILE A 285 -9.00 -8.14 3.23
CA ILE A 285 -8.09 -7.37 2.38
C ILE A 285 -6.82 -6.96 3.14
N TRP A 286 -6.94 -6.53 4.39
CA TRP A 286 -5.80 -6.19 5.24
C TRP A 286 -4.92 -7.42 5.51
N LEU A 287 -5.53 -8.55 5.86
CA LEU A 287 -4.83 -9.80 6.13
C LEU A 287 -4.03 -10.29 4.91
N ILE A 288 -4.68 -10.35 3.74
CA ILE A 288 -4.04 -10.87 2.53
C ILE A 288 -2.96 -9.92 1.98
N ASN A 289 -3.13 -8.61 2.09
CA ASN A 289 -2.19 -7.65 1.47
C ASN A 289 -1.10 -7.11 2.41
N ILE A 290 -1.27 -7.25 3.71
CA ILE A 290 -0.30 -6.75 4.69
C ILE A 290 0.27 -7.88 5.53
N ILE A 291 -0.57 -8.69 6.16
CA ILE A 291 -0.11 -9.71 7.10
C ILE A 291 0.62 -10.86 6.37
N LEU A 292 0.02 -11.45 5.35
CA LEU A 292 0.65 -12.56 4.63
C LEU A 292 2.01 -12.18 4.03
N PRO A 293 2.15 -11.04 3.34
CA PRO A 293 3.47 -10.60 2.85
C PRO A 293 4.45 -10.26 3.96
N ALA A 294 4.00 -9.69 5.09
CA ALA A 294 4.86 -9.40 6.23
C ALA A 294 5.42 -10.68 6.87
N ILE A 295 4.61 -11.72 7.00
CA ILE A 295 5.05 -13.04 7.46
C ILE A 295 6.07 -13.62 6.49
N ALA A 296 5.76 -13.63 5.19
CA ALA A 296 6.66 -14.13 4.16
C ALA A 296 8.02 -13.40 4.19
N GLY A 297 8.01 -12.06 4.25
CA GLY A 297 9.23 -11.26 4.34
C GLY A 297 10.03 -11.50 5.62
N SER A 298 9.35 -11.73 6.75
CA SER A 298 10.00 -12.05 8.03
C SER A 298 10.71 -13.41 7.99
N LEU A 299 10.07 -14.43 7.38
CA LEU A 299 10.66 -15.75 7.19
C LEU A 299 11.88 -15.70 6.26
N ILE A 300 11.80 -14.93 5.17
CA ILE A 300 12.91 -14.71 4.25
C ILE A 300 14.10 -14.05 4.98
N MET A 301 13.86 -13.00 5.77
CA MET A 301 14.95 -12.36 6.53
C MET A 301 15.59 -13.29 7.54
N LEU A 302 14.82 -14.15 8.19
CA LEU A 302 15.34 -15.17 9.10
C LEU A 302 16.23 -16.18 8.36
N SER A 303 15.79 -16.67 7.19
CA SER A 303 16.57 -17.62 6.39
C SER A 303 17.90 -17.01 5.94
N VAL A 304 17.91 -15.78 5.44
CA VAL A 304 19.15 -15.08 5.01
C VAL A 304 20.11 -14.90 6.20
N LYS A 305 19.61 -14.60 7.39
CA LYS A 305 20.45 -14.42 8.59
C LYS A 305 21.03 -15.76 9.10
N LEU A 306 20.28 -16.85 9.00
CA LEU A 306 20.70 -18.17 9.47
C LEU A 306 21.69 -18.85 8.50
N PHE A 307 21.42 -18.75 7.19
CA PHE A 307 22.23 -19.43 6.17
C PHE A 307 23.35 -18.54 5.59
N GLY A 308 23.23 -17.21 5.65
CA GLY A 308 24.30 -16.29 5.21
C GLY A 308 25.54 -16.29 6.10
N LYS A 309 25.42 -16.68 7.36
CA LYS A 309 26.58 -16.83 8.27
C LYS A 309 27.49 -18.01 7.90
N ASN A 310 26.96 -19.04 7.22
CA ASN A 310 27.74 -20.24 6.87
C ASN A 310 28.62 -20.04 5.63
N GLN A 311 28.43 -18.96 4.83
CA GLN A 311 29.30 -18.69 3.68
C GLN A 311 30.53 -17.83 4.03
N VAL A 312 30.56 -17.15 5.16
CA VAL A 312 31.72 -16.34 5.62
C VAL A 312 32.71 -17.17 6.46
N ALA A 313 32.31 -18.36 6.89
CA ALA A 313 33.19 -19.24 7.71
C ALA A 313 34.01 -20.24 6.87
N THR A 314 33.88 -20.23 5.52
CA THR A 314 34.56 -21.16 4.62
C THR A 314 35.37 -20.45 3.49
N SER A 315 35.72 -19.18 3.68
CA SER A 315 36.62 -18.44 2.78
C SER A 315 37.83 -17.90 3.52
#